data_9d6c3afc110affb5d2f5c329499e40c9
#
_entry.id   9d6c3afc110affb5d2f5c329499e40c9
#
_cell.length_a   1.000
_cell.length_b   1.000
_cell.length_c   1.000
_cell.angle_alpha   90.00
_cell.angle_beta   90.00
_cell.angle_gamma   90.00
#
_symmetry.space_group_name_H-M   'P 1'
#
loop_
_entity.id
_entity.type
_entity.pdbx_description
1 polymer ?
#
loop_
_entity_poly.entity_id
_entity_poly.type
_entity_poly.pdbx_seq_one_letter_code
_entity_poly.pdbx_strand_id
1 'polypeptide(L)'
;MFLARFDSHSVLTMGSMNFIERELEGLDPDILLAGINGSRLGLYNYDERLVNVTGNPPVIIPTHWDTFNLPYGFSQEANVEGKLIPFRDFVAEISPESRVVVPVHLEQFAIE
;
A
#
# COMPACT_ATOMS: atom_id res chain seq x y z
N MET A 1 13.05 -3.02 1.19
CA MET A 1 12.05 -3.49 0.22
C MET A 1 12.27 -4.96 -0.10
N PHE A 2 11.22 -5.75 -0.06
CA PHE A 2 11.30 -7.19 -0.30
C PHE A 2 10.24 -7.65 -1.28
N LEU A 3 10.62 -8.52 -2.20
CA LEU A 3 9.70 -9.29 -3.01
C LEU A 3 9.70 -10.73 -2.52
N ALA A 4 8.58 -11.19 -1.97
CA ALA A 4 8.40 -12.55 -1.50
C ALA A 4 7.51 -13.32 -2.47
N ARG A 5 7.86 -14.57 -2.76
CA ARG A 5 7.08 -15.44 -3.64
C ARG A 5 6.60 -16.66 -2.88
N PHE A 6 5.28 -16.92 -2.97
CA PHE A 6 4.63 -18.06 -2.32
C PHE A 6 3.82 -18.80 -3.37
N ASP A 7 4.21 -20.01 -3.69
CA ASP A 7 3.53 -20.78 -4.73
C ASP A 7 3.37 -19.95 -6.03
N SER A 8 2.14 -19.58 -6.36
CA SER A 8 1.84 -18.77 -7.55
C SER A 8 1.64 -17.28 -7.25
N HIS A 9 1.87 -16.84 -6.02
CA HIS A 9 1.64 -15.46 -5.61
C HIS A 9 2.94 -14.76 -5.25
N SER A 10 2.99 -13.45 -5.51
CA SER A 10 4.10 -12.60 -5.11
C SER A 10 3.62 -11.40 -4.31
N VAL A 11 4.37 -11.06 -3.28
CA VAL A 11 4.08 -9.93 -2.39
C VAL A 11 5.29 -9.00 -2.39
N LEU A 12 5.08 -7.75 -2.75
CA LEU A 12 6.09 -6.70 -2.64
C LEU A 12 5.80 -5.86 -1.41
N THR A 13 6.73 -5.82 -0.47
CA THR A 13 6.62 -4.95 0.71
C THR A 13 7.66 -3.85 0.65
N MET A 14 7.24 -2.64 0.99
CA MET A 14 8.12 -1.48 1.08
C MET A 14 8.40 -1.19 2.55
N GLY A 15 9.64 -1.36 2.98
CA GLY A 15 10.04 -1.06 4.35
C GLY A 15 10.08 0.44 4.65
N SER A 16 10.12 1.26 3.62
CA SER A 16 10.08 2.71 3.72
C SER A 16 9.30 3.30 2.56
N MET A 17 9.13 4.60 2.58
CA MET A 17 8.30 5.31 1.60
C MET A 17 8.95 5.50 0.24
N ASN A 18 10.26 5.61 0.19
CA ASN A 18 10.91 5.92 -1.07
C ASN A 18 11.24 4.65 -1.87
N PHE A 19 11.29 4.78 -3.18
CA PHE A 19 11.60 3.67 -4.07
C PHE A 19 12.32 4.15 -5.33
N ILE A 20 13.02 3.24 -5.98
CA ILE A 20 13.68 3.50 -7.26
C ILE A 20 12.87 2.77 -8.34
N GLU A 21 12.23 3.53 -9.21
CA GLU A 21 11.28 2.97 -10.18
C GLU A 21 11.91 1.88 -11.06
N ARG A 22 13.11 2.10 -11.53
CA ARG A 22 13.79 1.15 -12.39
C ARG A 22 14.03 -0.21 -11.72
N GLU A 23 14.12 -0.25 -10.38
CA GLU A 23 14.27 -1.48 -9.63
C GLU A 23 12.95 -2.22 -9.42
N LEU A 24 11.83 -1.52 -9.56
CA LEU A 24 10.50 -2.09 -9.42
C LEU A 24 9.87 -2.49 -10.75
N GLU A 25 10.40 -1.99 -11.86
CA GLU A 25 9.85 -2.31 -13.18
C GLU A 25 9.90 -3.81 -13.46
N GLY A 26 8.79 -4.36 -13.93
CA GLY A 26 8.69 -5.76 -14.30
C GLY A 26 8.52 -6.73 -13.16
N LEU A 27 8.45 -6.27 -11.91
CA LEU A 27 8.21 -7.17 -10.78
C LEU A 27 6.77 -7.66 -10.73
N ASP A 28 5.83 -6.81 -11.10
CA ASP A 28 4.40 -7.10 -11.21
C ASP A 28 3.87 -7.96 -10.06
N PRO A 29 3.95 -7.47 -8.80
CA PRO A 29 3.48 -8.25 -7.67
C PRO A 29 1.96 -8.45 -7.69
N ASP A 30 1.49 -9.55 -7.14
CA ASP A 30 0.06 -9.78 -6.95
C ASP A 30 -0.48 -8.94 -5.80
N ILE A 31 0.35 -8.72 -4.79
CA ILE A 31 0.00 -7.96 -3.59
C ILE A 31 1.10 -6.92 -3.35
N LEU A 32 0.68 -5.67 -3.22
CA LEU A 32 1.58 -4.57 -2.86
C LEU A 32 1.25 -4.10 -1.46
N LEU A 33 2.22 -4.16 -0.56
CA LEU A 33 2.13 -3.51 0.76
C LEU A 33 2.69 -2.10 0.60
N ALA A 34 1.80 -1.13 0.41
CA ALA A 34 2.16 0.25 0.08
C ALA A 34 2.30 1.11 1.33
N GLY A 35 3.47 1.70 1.54
CA GLY A 35 3.68 2.67 2.61
C GLY A 35 3.03 4.00 2.29
N ILE A 36 2.11 4.46 3.15
CA ILE A 36 1.33 5.67 2.89
C ILE A 36 1.36 6.71 4.03
N ASN A 37 2.46 6.79 4.76
CA ASN A 37 2.51 7.83 5.79
C ASN A 37 2.49 9.25 5.17
N GLY A 38 2.28 10.27 6.01
CA GLY A 38 2.10 11.64 5.53
C GLY A 38 3.28 12.23 4.80
N SER A 39 4.51 11.76 5.02
CA SER A 39 5.70 12.28 4.35
C SER A 39 5.73 11.97 2.85
N ARG A 40 4.92 11.04 2.37
CA ARG A 40 4.81 10.77 0.93
C ARG A 40 4.33 11.98 0.13
N LEU A 41 3.64 12.91 0.78
CA LEU A 41 3.13 14.11 0.12
C LEU A 41 4.25 15.03 -0.36
N GLY A 42 5.45 14.89 0.19
CA GLY A 42 6.63 15.60 -0.28
C GLY A 42 7.32 14.94 -1.49
N LEU A 43 6.84 13.77 -1.91
CA LEU A 43 7.38 13.04 -3.06
C LEU A 43 6.48 13.24 -4.27
N TYR A 44 7.08 13.60 -5.40
CA TYR A 44 6.32 13.90 -6.61
C TYR A 44 5.50 12.71 -7.08
N ASN A 45 4.16 12.90 -7.14
CA ASN A 45 3.21 11.88 -7.62
C ASN A 45 3.46 10.47 -7.07
N TYR A 46 3.79 10.36 -5.79
CA TYR A 46 4.21 9.11 -5.16
C TYR A 46 3.21 7.96 -5.40
N ASP A 47 1.93 8.17 -5.07
CA ASP A 47 0.93 7.11 -5.15
C ASP A 47 0.75 6.63 -6.59
N GLU A 48 0.65 7.55 -7.54
CA GLU A 48 0.50 7.22 -8.96
C GLU A 48 1.71 6.46 -9.50
N ARG A 49 2.91 6.96 -9.22
CA ARG A 49 4.14 6.30 -9.69
C ARG A 49 4.29 4.91 -9.12
N LEU A 50 4.01 4.74 -7.83
CA LEU A 50 4.12 3.45 -7.17
C LEU A 50 3.16 2.42 -7.76
N VAL A 51 1.89 2.78 -7.93
CA VAL A 51 0.88 1.88 -8.48
C VAL A 51 1.22 1.52 -9.93
N ASN A 52 1.64 2.49 -10.73
CA ASN A 52 1.94 2.27 -12.15
C ASN A 52 3.20 1.41 -12.34
N VAL A 53 4.28 1.70 -11.63
CA VAL A 53 5.55 0.96 -11.80
C VAL A 53 5.44 -0.49 -11.31
N THR A 54 4.54 -0.76 -10.38
CA THR A 54 4.29 -2.12 -9.88
C THR A 54 3.24 -2.86 -10.72
N GLY A 55 2.80 -2.29 -11.84
CA GLY A 55 1.91 -2.97 -12.79
C GLY A 55 0.44 -3.00 -12.37
N ASN A 56 -0.03 -1.99 -11.65
CA ASN A 56 -1.41 -1.92 -11.16
C ASN A 56 -1.79 -3.21 -10.40
N PRO A 57 -1.16 -3.50 -9.26
CA PRO A 57 -1.37 -4.77 -8.57
C PRO A 57 -2.84 -5.04 -8.26
N PRO A 58 -3.31 -6.29 -8.39
CA PRO A 58 -4.71 -6.62 -8.10
C PRO A 58 -5.11 -6.35 -6.64
N VAL A 59 -4.16 -6.46 -5.72
CA VAL A 59 -4.42 -6.21 -4.29
C VAL A 59 -3.37 -5.25 -3.75
N ILE A 60 -3.83 -4.18 -3.11
CA ILE A 60 -2.96 -3.19 -2.47
C ILE A 60 -3.37 -3.09 -1.00
N ILE A 61 -2.41 -3.31 -0.11
CA ILE A 61 -2.63 -3.20 1.33
C ILE A 61 -1.83 -1.99 1.82
N PRO A 62 -2.51 -0.88 2.19
CA PRO A 62 -1.80 0.28 2.72
C PRO A 62 -1.19 -0.02 4.08
N THR A 63 0.04 0.41 4.26
CA THR A 63 0.79 0.26 5.51
C THR A 63 1.30 1.63 5.94
N HIS A 64 1.83 1.71 7.15
CA HIS A 64 2.48 2.93 7.66
C HIS A 64 1.55 4.16 7.67
N TRP A 65 0.25 3.93 7.87
CA TRP A 65 -0.74 5.00 7.88
C TRP A 65 -1.09 5.48 9.27
N ASP A 66 -0.78 4.70 10.28
CA ASP A 66 -1.11 4.97 11.67
C ASP A 66 -0.10 5.93 12.33
N THR A 67 -0.49 6.45 13.48
CA THR A 67 0.44 7.14 14.37
C THR A 67 1.06 6.09 15.28
N PHE A 68 2.25 5.63 14.94
CA PHE A 68 2.85 4.43 15.53
C PHE A 68 3.29 4.61 16.99
N ASN A 69 3.32 5.82 17.52
CA ASN A 69 3.61 6.06 18.93
C ASN A 69 2.37 6.06 19.81
N LEU A 70 1.19 5.77 19.25
CA LEU A 70 -0.03 5.57 20.02
C LEU A 70 -0.18 4.09 20.40
N PRO A 71 -0.56 3.78 21.64
CA PRO A 71 -0.84 2.40 22.04
C PRO A 71 -1.97 1.78 21.19
N TYR A 72 -1.92 0.46 21.04
CA TYR A 72 -3.01 -0.27 20.40
C TYR A 72 -4.33 -0.03 21.13
N GLY A 73 -5.39 0.18 20.38
CA GLY A 73 -6.72 0.47 20.92
C GLY A 73 -7.07 1.96 20.94
N PHE A 74 -6.09 2.85 20.75
CA PHE A 74 -6.37 4.27 20.57
C PHE A 74 -6.93 4.53 19.19
N SER A 75 -7.83 5.52 19.09
CA SER A 75 -8.47 5.85 17.82
C SER A 75 -7.45 6.38 16.80
N GLN A 76 -7.52 5.85 15.60
CA GLN A 76 -6.73 6.31 14.44
C GLN A 76 -7.64 6.99 13.40
N GLU A 77 -8.81 7.47 13.82
CA GLU A 77 -9.81 8.03 12.91
C GLU A 77 -9.26 9.14 12.03
N ALA A 78 -8.44 10.03 12.59
CA ALA A 78 -7.81 11.10 11.80
C ALA A 78 -6.91 10.57 10.70
N ASN A 79 -6.21 9.46 10.93
CA ASN A 79 -5.37 8.81 9.93
C ASN A 79 -6.22 8.09 8.88
N VAL A 80 -7.32 7.47 9.30
CA VAL A 80 -8.27 6.84 8.37
C VAL A 80 -8.83 7.89 7.41
N GLU A 81 -9.32 9.01 7.93
CA GLU A 81 -9.89 10.07 7.11
C GLU A 81 -8.84 10.83 6.30
N GLY A 82 -7.65 11.05 6.86
CA GLY A 82 -6.62 11.85 6.24
C GLY A 82 -5.67 11.09 5.31
N LYS A 83 -5.55 9.78 5.47
CA LYS A 83 -4.60 8.96 4.72
C LYS A 83 -5.24 7.78 4.00
N LEU A 84 -5.99 6.93 4.71
CA LEU A 84 -6.53 5.70 4.12
C LEU A 84 -7.61 5.98 3.08
N ILE A 85 -8.59 6.79 3.41
CA ILE A 85 -9.71 7.09 2.50
C ILE A 85 -9.23 7.82 1.27
N PRO A 86 -8.41 8.90 1.36
CA PRO A 86 -7.87 9.55 0.17
C PRO A 86 -7.02 8.63 -0.70
N PHE A 87 -6.22 7.77 -0.10
CA PHE A 87 -5.43 6.79 -0.86
C PHE A 87 -6.33 5.81 -1.61
N ARG A 88 -7.32 5.25 -0.93
CA ARG A 88 -8.27 4.31 -1.53
C ARG A 88 -9.01 4.95 -2.71
N ASP A 89 -9.48 6.17 -2.52
CA ASP A 89 -10.23 6.88 -3.54
C ASP A 89 -9.35 7.20 -4.75
N PHE A 90 -8.09 7.57 -4.50
CA PHE A 90 -7.13 7.83 -5.57
C PHE A 90 -6.80 6.56 -6.36
N VAL A 91 -6.59 5.44 -5.69
CA VAL A 91 -6.34 4.15 -6.36
C VAL A 91 -7.56 3.75 -7.21
N ALA A 92 -8.77 3.94 -6.70
CA ALA A 92 -9.99 3.65 -7.46
C ALA A 92 -10.06 4.47 -8.75
N GLU A 93 -9.49 5.67 -8.77
CA GLU A 93 -9.46 6.54 -9.95
C GLU A 93 -8.39 6.10 -10.96
N ILE A 94 -7.18 5.80 -10.51
CA ILE A 94 -6.04 5.50 -11.41
C ILE A 94 -5.90 4.02 -11.75
N SER A 95 -6.43 3.14 -10.92
CA SER A 95 -6.32 1.69 -11.10
C SER A 95 -7.61 1.03 -10.60
N PRO A 96 -8.71 1.15 -11.35
CA PRO A 96 -10.03 0.66 -10.90
C PRO A 96 -10.09 -0.85 -10.66
N GLU A 97 -9.17 -1.62 -11.25
CA GLU A 97 -9.11 -3.06 -11.07
C GLU A 97 -8.35 -3.48 -9.80
N SER A 98 -7.63 -2.56 -9.20
CA SER A 98 -6.92 -2.83 -7.94
C SER A 98 -7.87 -2.73 -6.76
N ARG A 99 -7.79 -3.73 -5.87
CA ARG A 99 -8.57 -3.75 -4.65
C ARG A 99 -7.68 -3.29 -3.48
N VAL A 100 -8.11 -2.24 -2.79
CA VAL A 100 -7.43 -1.78 -1.58
C VAL A 100 -8.04 -2.49 -0.37
N VAL A 101 -7.22 -3.22 0.37
CA VAL A 101 -7.65 -4.02 1.52
C VAL A 101 -6.97 -3.48 2.78
N VAL A 102 -7.76 -3.15 3.79
CA VAL A 102 -7.26 -2.74 5.11
C VAL A 102 -7.58 -3.86 6.09
N PRO A 103 -6.59 -4.70 6.47
CA PRO A 103 -6.87 -5.83 7.35
C PRO A 103 -7.14 -5.36 8.78
N VAL A 104 -7.98 -6.11 9.47
CA VAL A 104 -8.21 -5.93 10.91
C VAL A 104 -7.11 -6.64 11.67
N HIS A 105 -6.60 -6.01 12.74
CA HIS A 105 -5.51 -6.54 13.53
C HIS A 105 -5.83 -7.94 14.07
N LEU A 106 -4.91 -8.89 13.86
CA LEU A 106 -5.02 -10.29 14.26
C LEU A 106 -6.17 -11.06 13.61
N GLU A 107 -6.83 -10.48 12.63
CA GLU A 107 -7.90 -11.16 11.90
C GLU A 107 -7.34 -11.74 10.59
N GLN A 108 -7.73 -12.98 10.32
CA GLN A 108 -7.34 -13.63 9.07
C GLN A 108 -8.32 -13.27 7.94
N PHE A 109 -7.78 -13.03 6.76
CA PHE A 109 -8.62 -12.81 5.58
C PHE A 109 -7.99 -13.52 4.37
N ALA A 110 -8.83 -13.85 3.39
CA ALA A 110 -8.39 -14.53 2.17
C ALA A 110 -8.29 -13.54 1.01
N ILE A 111 -7.25 -13.68 0.20
CA ILE A 111 -7.05 -12.92 -1.03
C ILE A 111 -7.30 -13.86 -2.20
N GLU A 112 -8.30 -13.52 -2.99
CA GLU A 112 -8.72 -14.33 -4.14
C GLU A 112 -8.40 -13.65 -5.46
#